data_16021d3693f5c15bc4762007249d8b1c
#
_entry.id   16021d3693f5c15bc4762007249d8b1c
#
_cell.length_a   1.000
_cell.length_b   1.000
_cell.length_c   1.000
_cell.angle_alpha   90.00
_cell.angle_beta   90.00
_cell.angle_gamma   90.00
#
_symmetry.space_group_name_H-M   'P 1'
#
loop_
_entity.id
_entity.type
_entity.pdbx_description
1 polymer ?
#
loop_
_entity_poly.entity_id
_entity_poly.type
_entity_poly.pdbx_seq_one_letter_code
_entity_poly.pdbx_strand_id
1 'polypeptide(L)'
;TAVEKLENAGSITIGKTNMDEFAMGSSNETSYFGNVHNPWKKGYVPGGSSGGSAAAVAAGIVPGATGTDTGGSIRQPAAHCGITGIKPTYGKVSRWGMIAFASSLDQAGPLARSAEDCAILLNEMSGHDSKDTTSLDIAQTDLLNTINQPINGLKIGIVKEFDLGDLDSEVQNRFEDSKKLYEKLGAEFIEISLPNISASVPTYYSIAPAECSSNLSRFDGVRFGHR
;
A
#
# COMPACT_ATOMS: atom_id res chain seq x y z
N THR A 1 -3.53 -5.64 -16.42
CA THR A 1 -4.75 -4.80 -16.36
C THR A 1 -4.50 -3.47 -15.69
N ALA A 2 -4.00 -3.39 -14.44
CA ALA A 2 -3.86 -2.09 -13.74
C ALA A 2 -2.97 -1.09 -14.49
N VAL A 3 -1.79 -1.53 -14.97
CA VAL A 3 -0.88 -0.68 -15.76
C VAL A 3 -1.51 -0.28 -17.09
N GLU A 4 -2.14 -1.21 -17.80
CA GLU A 4 -2.86 -0.97 -19.05
C GLU A 4 -3.96 0.09 -18.90
N LYS A 5 -4.72 0.04 -17.79
CA LYS A 5 -5.75 1.05 -17.48
C LYS A 5 -5.13 2.43 -17.29
N LEU A 6 -4.02 2.54 -16.56
CA LEU A 6 -3.29 3.80 -16.40
C LEU A 6 -2.77 4.34 -17.73
N GLU A 7 -2.19 3.50 -18.58
CA GLU A 7 -1.70 3.89 -19.91
C GLU A 7 -2.85 4.35 -20.81
N ASN A 8 -3.99 3.66 -20.79
CA ASN A 8 -5.18 4.08 -21.52
C ASN A 8 -5.77 5.40 -21.01
N ALA A 9 -5.59 5.72 -19.74
CA ALA A 9 -5.93 7.03 -19.16
C ALA A 9 -4.91 8.15 -19.48
N GLY A 10 -3.86 7.82 -20.25
CA GLY A 10 -2.85 8.79 -20.70
C GLY A 10 -1.61 8.89 -19.84
N SER A 11 -1.42 8.00 -18.87
CA SER A 11 -0.17 7.98 -18.08
C SER A 11 1.00 7.47 -18.92
N ILE A 12 2.20 7.99 -18.66
CA ILE A 12 3.43 7.58 -19.32
C ILE A 12 4.29 6.81 -18.31
N THR A 13 4.48 5.51 -18.57
CA THR A 13 5.37 4.68 -17.78
C THR A 13 6.83 5.00 -18.11
N ILE A 14 7.55 5.62 -17.18
CA ILE A 14 8.97 6.00 -17.40
C ILE A 14 9.96 4.92 -16.96
N GLY A 15 9.52 3.90 -16.23
CA GLY A 15 10.40 2.82 -15.79
C GLY A 15 9.76 1.90 -14.76
N LYS A 16 10.57 0.96 -14.30
CA LYS A 16 10.25 0.03 -13.20
C LYS A 16 11.10 0.37 -11.98
N THR A 17 10.51 0.27 -10.81
CA THR A 17 11.19 0.53 -9.55
C THR A 17 11.70 -0.76 -8.93
N ASN A 18 12.74 -0.64 -8.09
CA ASN A 18 13.23 -1.75 -7.28
C ASN A 18 12.25 -2.05 -6.13
N MET A 19 12.24 -3.29 -5.67
CA MET A 19 11.38 -3.76 -4.57
C MET A 19 12.02 -4.96 -3.87
N ASP A 20 11.53 -5.33 -2.70
CA ASP A 20 11.87 -6.64 -2.14
C ASP A 20 11.43 -7.74 -3.09
N GLU A 21 12.28 -8.74 -3.29
CA GLU A 21 12.05 -9.81 -4.26
C GLU A 21 10.75 -10.56 -3.96
N PHE A 22 9.90 -10.74 -4.97
CA PHE A 22 8.58 -11.35 -4.87
C PHE A 22 7.65 -10.72 -3.83
N ALA A 23 7.84 -9.45 -3.52
CA ALA A 23 7.11 -8.71 -2.49
C ALA A 23 7.30 -9.27 -1.05
N MET A 24 8.35 -10.06 -0.83
CA MET A 24 8.69 -10.66 0.44
C MET A 24 9.75 -9.86 1.18
N GLY A 25 9.32 -8.83 1.90
CA GLY A 25 10.19 -7.97 2.68
C GLY A 25 9.47 -6.71 3.15
N SER A 26 10.15 -5.93 3.99
CA SER A 26 9.63 -4.69 4.58
C SER A 26 10.67 -3.58 4.64
N SER A 27 11.84 -3.79 4.04
CA SER A 27 12.96 -2.85 4.11
C SER A 27 13.58 -2.52 2.75
N ASN A 28 13.25 -3.29 1.70
CA ASN A 28 13.81 -3.24 0.36
C ASN A 28 15.31 -3.60 0.32
N GLU A 29 15.68 -4.63 1.08
CA GLU A 29 17.03 -5.14 1.17
C GLU A 29 17.23 -6.49 0.49
N THR A 30 16.15 -7.15 0.03
CA THR A 30 16.18 -8.52 -0.54
C THR A 30 16.28 -8.55 -2.06
N SER A 31 16.48 -7.41 -2.71
CA SER A 31 16.55 -7.33 -4.17
C SER A 31 17.92 -7.72 -4.72
N TYR A 32 17.92 -8.45 -5.83
CA TYR A 32 19.12 -8.72 -6.63
C TYR A 32 19.86 -7.43 -7.07
N PHE A 33 19.13 -6.34 -7.30
CA PHE A 33 19.69 -5.05 -7.72
C PHE A 33 20.28 -4.21 -6.57
N GLY A 34 20.31 -4.78 -5.37
CA GLY A 34 20.78 -4.10 -4.16
C GLY A 34 19.70 -3.32 -3.44
N ASN A 35 20.12 -2.61 -2.39
CA ASN A 35 19.22 -1.92 -1.48
C ASN A 35 18.70 -0.60 -2.06
N VAL A 36 17.45 -0.27 -1.75
CA VAL A 36 16.94 1.08 -1.94
C VAL A 36 17.17 1.89 -0.66
N HIS A 37 17.58 3.14 -0.82
CA HIS A 37 17.78 4.05 0.31
C HIS A 37 16.60 5.01 0.44
N ASN A 38 16.29 5.37 1.68
CA ASN A 38 15.32 6.42 1.96
C ASN A 38 15.86 7.76 1.40
N PRO A 39 15.10 8.48 0.56
CA PRO A 39 15.60 9.73 -0.05
C PRO A 39 15.85 10.86 0.96
N TRP A 40 15.20 10.82 2.13
CA TRP A 40 15.39 11.79 3.20
C TRP A 40 16.71 11.60 3.93
N LYS A 41 17.18 10.35 4.05
CA LYS A 41 18.43 10.04 4.75
C LYS A 41 19.08 8.78 4.19
N LYS A 42 20.19 8.97 3.46
CA LYS A 42 20.97 7.86 2.91
C LYS A 42 21.41 6.89 4.02
N GLY A 43 21.32 5.60 3.75
CA GLY A 43 21.63 4.53 4.71
C GLY A 43 20.46 4.12 5.59
N TYR A 44 19.31 4.78 5.46
CA TYR A 44 18.05 4.35 6.09
C TYR A 44 17.17 3.64 5.06
N VAL A 45 16.36 2.72 5.54
CA VAL A 45 15.43 1.96 4.69
C VAL A 45 14.25 2.83 4.24
N PRO A 46 13.76 2.66 3.01
CA PRO A 46 12.54 3.33 2.54
C PRO A 46 11.27 2.63 3.00
N GLY A 47 11.40 1.48 3.68
CA GLY A 47 10.32 0.51 3.85
C GLY A 47 10.17 -0.39 2.62
N GLY A 48 9.26 -1.35 2.70
CA GLY A 48 9.04 -2.34 1.64
C GLY A 48 7.67 -3.05 1.77
N SER A 49 7.41 -3.84 0.79
CA SER A 49 8.23 -4.26 -0.38
C SER A 49 8.26 -3.23 -1.51
N SER A 50 7.32 -2.26 -1.61
CA SER A 50 7.29 -1.23 -2.67
C SER A 50 8.23 -0.04 -2.38
N GLY A 51 9.42 -0.30 -1.84
CA GLY A 51 10.35 0.73 -1.37
C GLY A 51 10.88 1.63 -2.49
N GLY A 52 11.18 1.08 -3.66
CA GLY A 52 11.63 1.86 -4.81
C GLY A 52 10.55 2.80 -5.35
N SER A 53 9.29 2.36 -5.36
CA SER A 53 8.15 3.22 -5.73
C SER A 53 7.99 4.38 -4.76
N ALA A 54 8.03 4.11 -3.45
CA ALA A 54 7.94 5.14 -2.44
C ALA A 54 9.11 6.12 -2.50
N ALA A 55 10.34 5.62 -2.65
CA ALA A 55 11.53 6.45 -2.77
C ALA A 55 11.50 7.34 -4.02
N ALA A 56 11.06 6.82 -5.17
CA ALA A 56 10.96 7.59 -6.42
C ALA A 56 9.95 8.75 -6.31
N VAL A 57 8.80 8.51 -5.68
CA VAL A 57 7.78 9.55 -5.44
C VAL A 57 8.29 10.58 -4.43
N ALA A 58 8.85 10.14 -3.30
CA ALA A 58 9.38 11.02 -2.26
C ALA A 58 10.53 11.90 -2.76
N ALA A 59 11.40 11.36 -3.62
CA ALA A 59 12.48 12.10 -4.26
C ALA A 59 12.00 13.04 -5.39
N GLY A 60 10.71 13.05 -5.73
CA GLY A 60 10.18 13.87 -6.82
C GLY A 60 10.57 13.43 -8.23
N ILE A 61 11.05 12.20 -8.40
CA ILE A 61 11.40 11.65 -9.72
C ILE A 61 10.12 11.44 -10.57
N VAL A 62 9.05 11.02 -9.94
CA VAL A 62 7.73 10.84 -10.54
C VAL A 62 6.64 11.42 -9.64
N PRO A 63 5.52 11.89 -10.20
CA PRO A 63 4.38 12.36 -9.41
C PRO A 63 3.65 11.22 -8.69
N GLY A 64 3.65 10.03 -9.26
CA GLY A 64 3.01 8.86 -8.70
C GLY A 64 3.65 7.55 -9.17
N ALA A 65 3.40 6.48 -8.45
CA ALA A 65 3.87 5.14 -8.76
C ALA A 65 2.84 4.10 -8.33
N THR A 66 2.95 2.89 -8.89
CA THR A 66 2.19 1.74 -8.43
C THR A 66 2.99 0.93 -7.41
N GLY A 67 2.28 0.26 -6.53
CA GLY A 67 2.83 -0.72 -5.60
C GLY A 67 1.88 -1.87 -5.34
N THR A 68 2.30 -2.81 -4.50
CA THR A 68 1.46 -3.91 -4.02
C THR A 68 1.51 -3.99 -2.50
N ASP A 69 0.44 -4.46 -1.90
CA ASP A 69 0.30 -4.54 -0.45
C ASP A 69 -0.39 -5.85 -0.07
N THR A 70 0.33 -6.68 0.65
CA THR A 70 -0.14 -7.95 1.22
C THR A 70 -0.24 -7.84 2.74
N GLY A 71 0.79 -7.31 3.37
CA GLY A 71 0.89 -7.08 4.81
C GLY A 71 1.31 -5.65 5.19
N GLY A 72 1.25 -4.69 4.25
CA GLY A 72 1.67 -3.31 4.49
C GLY A 72 2.58 -2.72 3.40
N SER A 73 2.83 -3.46 2.30
CA SER A 73 3.91 -3.12 1.37
C SER A 73 3.67 -1.90 0.45
N ILE A 74 2.54 -1.23 0.54
CA ILE A 74 2.29 0.16 0.07
C ILE A 74 2.34 1.12 1.25
N ARG A 75 1.59 0.83 2.31
CA ARG A 75 1.34 1.73 3.44
C ARG A 75 2.60 1.99 4.25
N GLN A 76 3.39 0.96 4.52
CA GLN A 76 4.62 1.08 5.31
C GLN A 76 5.69 1.91 4.58
N PRO A 77 6.08 1.62 3.31
CA PRO A 77 7.05 2.46 2.63
C PRO A 77 6.53 3.89 2.40
N ALA A 78 5.22 4.09 2.22
CA ALA A 78 4.64 5.43 2.17
C ALA A 78 4.88 6.18 3.49
N ALA A 79 4.64 5.53 4.64
CA ALA A 79 4.90 6.12 5.96
C ALA A 79 6.40 6.44 6.17
N HIS A 80 7.30 5.53 5.82
CA HIS A 80 8.75 5.72 5.98
C HIS A 80 9.31 6.81 5.05
N CYS A 81 8.72 7.02 3.88
CA CYS A 81 9.14 8.03 2.92
C CYS A 81 8.34 9.35 3.01
N GLY A 82 7.35 9.46 3.93
CA GLY A 82 6.57 10.67 4.12
C GLY A 82 5.69 11.05 2.93
N ILE A 83 5.09 10.06 2.29
CA ILE A 83 4.15 10.23 1.16
C ILE A 83 2.82 9.54 1.45
N THR A 84 1.88 9.65 0.54
CA THR A 84 0.59 8.94 0.62
C THR A 84 0.66 7.62 -0.15
N GLY A 85 0.12 6.56 0.46
CA GLY A 85 -0.05 5.26 -0.20
C GLY A 85 -1.43 4.67 0.16
N ILE A 86 -2.13 4.14 -0.82
CA ILE A 86 -3.46 3.56 -0.61
C ILE A 86 -3.45 2.08 -0.96
N LYS A 87 -3.78 1.25 0.03
CA LYS A 87 -4.21 -0.13 -0.20
C LYS A 87 -5.74 -0.13 -0.32
N PRO A 88 -6.30 -0.29 -1.50
CA PRO A 88 -7.76 -0.33 -1.66
C PRO A 88 -8.36 -1.61 -1.08
N THR A 89 -9.68 -1.66 -1.02
CA THR A 89 -10.42 -2.87 -0.69
C THR A 89 -10.02 -4.01 -1.63
N TYR A 90 -9.85 -5.21 -1.08
CA TYR A 90 -9.52 -6.41 -1.83
C TYR A 90 -10.47 -6.60 -3.00
N GLY A 91 -9.91 -6.89 -4.19
CA GLY A 91 -10.66 -7.06 -5.42
C GLY A 91 -11.10 -5.76 -6.12
N LYS A 92 -10.83 -4.58 -5.56
CA LYS A 92 -11.15 -3.30 -6.22
C LYS A 92 -10.23 -3.01 -7.41
N VAL A 93 -8.98 -3.42 -7.34
CA VAL A 93 -8.00 -3.36 -8.44
C VAL A 93 -7.69 -4.79 -8.86
N SER A 94 -7.77 -5.07 -10.16
CA SER A 94 -7.48 -6.39 -10.72
C SER A 94 -6.05 -6.82 -10.41
N ARG A 95 -5.87 -8.09 -10.03
CA ARG A 95 -4.59 -8.75 -9.82
C ARG A 95 -4.05 -9.41 -11.09
N TRP A 96 -4.80 -9.36 -12.20
CA TRP A 96 -4.33 -9.93 -13.46
C TRP A 96 -3.05 -9.25 -13.94
N GLY A 97 -1.99 -10.06 -14.10
CA GLY A 97 -0.64 -9.61 -14.45
C GLY A 97 0.26 -9.33 -13.23
N MET A 98 -0.23 -9.46 -12.00
CA MET A 98 0.59 -9.46 -10.80
C MET A 98 1.15 -10.87 -10.53
N ILE A 99 2.39 -10.94 -10.05
CA ILE A 99 2.94 -12.18 -9.50
C ILE A 99 2.41 -12.32 -8.08
N ALA A 100 1.65 -13.39 -7.82
CA ALA A 100 1.01 -13.59 -6.53
C ALA A 100 2.03 -13.98 -5.45
N PHE A 101 2.03 -13.24 -4.33
CA PHE A 101 2.67 -13.63 -3.09
C PHE A 101 1.67 -14.43 -2.23
N ALA A 102 0.63 -13.77 -1.74
CA ALA A 102 -0.47 -14.40 -0.99
C ALA A 102 -1.81 -14.00 -1.64
N SER A 103 -2.37 -14.91 -2.44
CA SER A 103 -3.52 -14.61 -3.31
C SER A 103 -4.76 -14.10 -2.58
N SER A 104 -4.96 -14.50 -1.32
CA SER A 104 -6.09 -14.03 -0.49
C SER A 104 -5.87 -12.64 0.13
N LEU A 105 -4.67 -12.08 0.03
CA LEU A 105 -4.28 -10.83 0.69
C LEU A 105 -3.78 -9.76 -0.28
N ASP A 106 -3.11 -10.15 -1.37
CA ASP A 106 -2.45 -9.23 -2.30
C ASP A 106 -3.40 -8.23 -2.92
N GLN A 107 -2.99 -6.96 -2.94
CA GLN A 107 -3.70 -5.90 -3.62
C GLN A 107 -2.74 -4.88 -4.23
N ALA A 108 -3.00 -4.43 -5.44
CA ALA A 108 -2.30 -3.29 -6.04
C ALA A 108 -2.93 -1.98 -5.59
N GLY A 109 -2.12 -0.92 -5.58
CA GLY A 109 -2.58 0.43 -5.30
C GLY A 109 -1.54 1.49 -5.63
N PRO A 110 -1.89 2.77 -5.54
CA PRO A 110 -1.02 3.89 -5.85
C PRO A 110 -0.20 4.36 -4.65
N LEU A 111 0.93 5.00 -4.99
CA LEU A 111 1.71 5.87 -4.10
C LEU A 111 1.87 7.22 -4.80
N ALA A 112 1.65 8.32 -4.06
CA ALA A 112 1.77 9.68 -4.57
C ALA A 112 2.07 10.65 -3.43
N ARG A 113 2.32 11.94 -3.71
CA ARG A 113 2.62 12.93 -2.68
C ARG A 113 1.38 13.45 -1.96
N SER A 114 0.22 13.32 -2.55
CA SER A 114 -1.06 13.75 -1.94
C SER A 114 -2.12 12.67 -1.99
N ALA A 115 -3.15 12.79 -1.16
CA ALA A 115 -4.33 11.94 -1.21
C ALA A 115 -5.12 12.11 -2.52
N GLU A 116 -5.13 13.33 -3.06
CA GLU A 116 -5.79 13.64 -4.34
C GLU A 116 -5.11 12.92 -5.51
N ASP A 117 -3.78 12.99 -5.61
CA ASP A 117 -3.02 12.27 -6.63
C ASP A 117 -3.24 10.76 -6.53
N CYS A 118 -3.26 10.22 -5.30
CA CYS A 118 -3.59 8.81 -5.08
C CYS A 118 -5.02 8.47 -5.50
N ALA A 119 -5.99 9.36 -5.28
CA ALA A 119 -7.38 9.17 -5.70
C ALA A 119 -7.51 9.14 -7.23
N ILE A 120 -6.80 10.05 -7.92
CA ILE A 120 -6.73 10.07 -9.40
C ILE A 120 -6.23 8.71 -9.92
N LEU A 121 -5.08 8.28 -9.43
CA LEU A 121 -4.49 7.00 -9.86
C LEU A 121 -5.38 5.81 -9.51
N LEU A 122 -5.98 5.79 -8.32
CA LEU A 122 -6.83 4.69 -7.89
C LEU A 122 -8.14 4.61 -8.68
N ASN A 123 -8.73 5.74 -9.05
CA ASN A 123 -9.90 5.75 -9.93
C ASN A 123 -9.60 5.00 -11.24
N GLU A 124 -8.48 5.33 -11.88
CA GLU A 124 -8.09 4.72 -13.15
C GLU A 124 -7.69 3.24 -13.00
N MET A 125 -6.99 2.87 -11.92
CA MET A 125 -6.60 1.47 -11.67
C MET A 125 -7.79 0.56 -11.35
N SER A 126 -8.87 1.11 -10.81
CA SER A 126 -10.02 0.36 -10.29
C SER A 126 -10.93 -0.20 -11.39
N GLY A 127 -11.79 -1.13 -11.01
CA GLY A 127 -12.90 -1.66 -11.83
C GLY A 127 -12.78 -3.14 -12.15
N HIS A 128 -13.92 -3.71 -12.47
CA HIS A 128 -14.07 -5.13 -12.74
C HIS A 128 -13.16 -5.60 -13.88
N ASP A 129 -12.60 -6.78 -13.70
CA ASP A 129 -11.80 -7.50 -14.71
C ASP A 129 -12.20 -8.97 -14.72
N SER A 130 -12.80 -9.43 -15.81
CA SER A 130 -13.20 -10.83 -15.98
C SER A 130 -12.05 -11.84 -16.00
N LYS A 131 -10.79 -11.36 -16.14
CA LYS A 131 -9.58 -12.20 -16.08
C LYS A 131 -9.15 -12.48 -14.63
N ASP A 132 -9.67 -11.75 -13.65
CA ASP A 132 -9.42 -11.96 -12.22
C ASP A 132 -10.72 -12.31 -11.51
N THR A 133 -10.85 -13.57 -11.12
CA THR A 133 -12.06 -14.08 -10.44
C THR A 133 -12.32 -13.45 -9.07
N THR A 134 -11.34 -12.74 -8.51
CA THR A 134 -11.49 -12.00 -7.25
C THR A 134 -11.85 -10.54 -7.47
N SER A 135 -11.86 -10.07 -8.71
CA SER A 135 -12.23 -8.71 -9.05
C SER A 135 -13.71 -8.45 -8.78
N LEU A 136 -13.98 -7.40 -8.00
CA LEU A 136 -15.34 -7.04 -7.61
C LEU A 136 -16.10 -6.40 -8.78
N ASP A 137 -17.27 -6.94 -9.10
CA ASP A 137 -18.21 -6.32 -10.04
C ASP A 137 -19.14 -5.38 -9.28
N ILE A 138 -18.64 -4.22 -8.93
CA ILE A 138 -19.35 -3.17 -8.21
C ILE A 138 -19.25 -1.83 -8.95
N ALA A 139 -20.26 -0.99 -8.75
CA ALA A 139 -20.23 0.35 -9.30
C ALA A 139 -18.97 1.11 -8.86
N GLN A 140 -18.30 1.75 -9.82
CA GLN A 140 -17.15 2.60 -9.55
C GLN A 140 -17.62 3.86 -8.83
N THR A 141 -16.97 4.15 -7.71
CA THR A 141 -17.14 5.43 -7.00
C THR A 141 -15.99 6.34 -7.42
N ASP A 142 -16.30 7.47 -8.00
CA ASP A 142 -15.28 8.49 -8.26
C ASP A 142 -14.87 9.15 -6.94
N LEU A 143 -13.64 8.86 -6.52
CA LEU A 143 -13.08 9.35 -5.26
C LEU A 143 -12.92 10.86 -5.25
N LEU A 144 -12.73 11.50 -6.42
CA LEU A 144 -12.55 12.95 -6.52
C LEU A 144 -13.82 13.72 -6.14
N ASN A 145 -14.99 13.10 -6.29
CA ASN A 145 -16.25 13.71 -5.89
C ASN A 145 -16.41 13.89 -4.38
N THR A 146 -15.61 13.17 -3.58
CA THR A 146 -15.73 13.16 -2.10
C THR A 146 -14.51 13.71 -1.39
N ILE A 147 -13.33 13.76 -2.04
CA ILE A 147 -12.06 14.05 -1.39
C ILE A 147 -11.98 15.42 -0.69
N ASN A 148 -12.69 16.43 -1.22
CA ASN A 148 -12.71 17.77 -0.67
C ASN A 148 -14.04 18.10 0.06
N GLN A 149 -14.86 17.10 0.35
CA GLN A 149 -16.10 17.32 1.08
C GLN A 149 -15.81 17.55 2.58
N PRO A 150 -16.61 18.39 3.26
CA PRO A 150 -16.51 18.57 4.68
C PRO A 150 -16.66 17.23 5.44
N ILE A 151 -15.85 17.04 6.48
CA ILE A 151 -15.88 15.84 7.32
C ILE A 151 -16.61 16.05 8.64
N ASN A 152 -17.41 17.10 8.72
CA ASN A 152 -18.19 17.43 9.94
C ASN A 152 -19.10 16.25 10.33
N GLY A 153 -19.00 15.80 11.57
CA GLY A 153 -19.74 14.65 12.09
C GLY A 153 -19.17 13.28 11.67
N LEU A 154 -18.04 13.24 10.97
CA LEU A 154 -17.36 11.98 10.68
C LEU A 154 -16.87 11.33 11.97
N LYS A 155 -17.28 10.10 12.23
CA LYS A 155 -16.83 9.32 13.39
C LYS A 155 -15.55 8.56 13.07
N ILE A 156 -14.51 8.79 13.84
CA ILE A 156 -13.20 8.14 13.71
C ILE A 156 -12.97 7.26 14.94
N GLY A 157 -12.82 5.94 14.75
CA GLY A 157 -12.55 5.00 15.82
C GLY A 157 -11.08 5.02 16.24
N ILE A 158 -10.81 5.14 17.53
CA ILE A 158 -9.49 4.91 18.12
C ILE A 158 -9.50 3.55 18.78
N VAL A 159 -8.62 2.68 18.31
CA VAL A 159 -8.50 1.30 18.80
C VAL A 159 -7.75 1.30 20.12
N LYS A 160 -8.44 0.92 21.21
CA LYS A 160 -7.86 0.94 22.57
C LYS A 160 -6.72 -0.07 22.76
N GLU A 161 -6.69 -1.12 21.96
CA GLU A 161 -5.64 -2.15 22.01
C GLU A 161 -4.32 -1.72 21.34
N PHE A 162 -4.30 -0.57 20.64
CA PHE A 162 -3.05 -0.02 20.13
C PHE A 162 -2.35 0.76 21.24
N ASP A 163 -1.29 0.18 21.79
CA ASP A 163 -0.41 0.90 22.70
C ASP A 163 0.51 1.83 21.91
N LEU A 164 0.32 3.12 22.06
CA LEU A 164 1.17 4.13 21.44
C LEU A 164 2.42 4.43 22.30
N GLY A 165 2.51 3.85 23.50
CA GLY A 165 3.60 4.10 24.46
C GLY A 165 4.97 3.63 23.98
N ASP A 166 5.01 2.62 23.12
CA ASP A 166 6.25 2.09 22.54
C ASP A 166 6.75 2.89 21.33
N LEU A 167 5.98 3.88 20.85
CA LEU A 167 6.37 4.71 19.71
C LEU A 167 7.31 5.83 20.15
N ASP A 168 8.18 6.24 19.22
CA ASP A 168 8.97 7.47 19.39
C ASP A 168 8.06 8.67 19.69
N SER A 169 8.52 9.55 20.58
CA SER A 169 7.74 10.69 21.06
C SER A 169 7.35 11.67 19.94
N GLU A 170 8.16 11.81 18.88
CA GLU A 170 7.80 12.64 17.73
C GLU A 170 6.64 12.03 16.96
N VAL A 171 6.61 10.69 16.81
CA VAL A 171 5.50 9.98 16.15
C VAL A 171 4.21 10.13 16.97
N GLN A 172 4.30 9.96 18.30
CA GLN A 172 3.16 10.17 19.19
C GLN A 172 2.61 11.59 19.07
N ASN A 173 3.48 12.60 19.10
CA ASN A 173 3.08 14.01 18.95
C ASN A 173 2.40 14.28 17.60
N ARG A 174 2.91 13.70 16.50
CA ARG A 174 2.27 13.86 15.17
C ARG A 174 0.90 13.19 15.12
N PHE A 175 0.73 12.05 15.80
CA PHE A 175 -0.57 11.40 15.93
C PHE A 175 -1.58 12.29 16.67
N GLU A 176 -1.18 12.86 17.81
CA GLU A 176 -2.04 13.76 18.59
C GLU A 176 -2.34 15.08 17.84
N ASP A 177 -1.38 15.63 17.11
CA ASP A 177 -1.62 16.80 16.27
C ASP A 177 -2.63 16.50 15.14
N SER A 178 -2.55 15.29 14.56
CA SER A 178 -3.52 14.83 13.55
C SER A 178 -4.93 14.72 14.14
N LYS A 179 -5.09 14.17 15.35
CA LYS A 179 -6.38 14.11 16.05
C LYS A 179 -6.97 15.51 16.22
N LYS A 180 -6.19 16.44 16.78
CA LYS A 180 -6.63 17.83 16.99
C LYS A 180 -7.06 18.51 15.67
N LEU A 181 -6.35 18.20 14.55
CA LEU A 181 -6.72 18.73 13.25
C LEU A 181 -8.07 18.18 12.79
N TYR A 182 -8.29 16.87 12.89
CA TYR A 182 -9.56 16.25 12.51
C TYR A 182 -10.73 16.76 13.38
N GLU A 183 -10.53 16.92 14.71
CA GLU A 183 -11.51 17.53 15.61
C GLU A 183 -11.86 18.97 15.18
N LYS A 184 -10.84 19.77 14.84
CA LYS A 184 -11.04 21.13 14.31
C LYS A 184 -11.82 21.16 13.01
N LEU A 185 -11.71 20.12 12.19
CA LEU A 185 -12.46 19.93 10.95
C LEU A 185 -13.87 19.35 11.20
N GLY A 186 -14.25 19.11 12.45
CA GLY A 186 -15.58 18.65 12.85
C GLY A 186 -15.75 17.14 12.94
N ALA A 187 -14.68 16.35 12.88
CA ALA A 187 -14.75 14.91 13.13
C ALA A 187 -14.88 14.61 14.62
N GLU A 188 -15.49 13.48 14.96
CA GLU A 188 -15.67 12.97 16.31
C GLU A 188 -14.84 11.69 16.50
N PHE A 189 -14.00 11.66 17.57
CA PHE A 189 -13.27 10.45 17.93
C PHE A 189 -14.08 9.60 18.91
N ILE A 190 -14.18 8.30 18.63
CA ILE A 190 -14.81 7.33 19.50
C ILE A 190 -13.83 6.19 19.81
N GLU A 191 -13.78 5.75 21.05
CA GLU A 191 -12.99 4.56 21.41
C GLU A 191 -13.70 3.30 20.89
N ILE A 192 -12.95 2.43 20.22
CA ILE A 192 -13.42 1.13 19.75
C ILE A 192 -12.48 0.02 20.25
N SER A 193 -12.98 -1.21 20.26
CA SER A 193 -12.20 -2.40 20.63
C SER A 193 -12.11 -3.35 19.46
N LEU A 194 -10.89 -3.83 19.21
CA LEU A 194 -10.58 -4.93 18.29
C LEU A 194 -9.88 -6.05 19.07
N PRO A 195 -10.62 -6.86 19.86
CA PRO A 195 -10.07 -7.76 20.87
C PRO A 195 -9.13 -8.84 20.28
N ASN A 196 -9.24 -9.14 18.98
CA ASN A 196 -8.42 -10.13 18.29
C ASN A 196 -7.22 -9.53 17.55
N ILE A 197 -6.92 -8.24 17.73
CA ILE A 197 -5.85 -7.56 16.97
C ILE A 197 -4.48 -8.19 17.22
N SER A 198 -4.22 -8.72 18.42
CA SER A 198 -2.98 -9.42 18.76
C SER A 198 -2.73 -10.69 17.94
N ALA A 199 -3.79 -11.28 17.40
CA ALA A 199 -3.70 -12.45 16.53
C ALA A 199 -3.38 -12.10 15.06
N SER A 200 -3.41 -10.82 14.67
CA SER A 200 -3.27 -10.39 13.27
C SER A 200 -1.92 -10.78 12.67
N VAL A 201 -0.82 -10.52 13.37
CA VAL A 201 0.53 -10.86 12.91
C VAL A 201 0.76 -12.37 12.84
N PRO A 202 0.45 -13.17 13.89
CA PRO A 202 0.52 -14.63 13.80
C PRO A 202 -0.35 -15.22 12.67
N THR A 203 -1.54 -14.69 12.45
CA THR A 203 -2.44 -15.12 11.36
C THR A 203 -1.80 -14.84 9.99
N TYR A 204 -1.25 -13.64 9.80
CA TYR A 204 -0.54 -13.29 8.57
C TYR A 204 0.61 -14.27 8.29
N TYR A 205 1.47 -14.55 9.27
CA TYR A 205 2.59 -15.46 9.10
C TYR A 205 2.19 -16.94 8.98
N SER A 206 0.95 -17.29 9.29
CA SER A 206 0.40 -18.62 9.03
C SER A 206 -0.14 -18.75 7.60
N ILE A 207 -0.83 -17.73 7.10
CA ILE A 207 -1.49 -17.75 5.78
C ILE A 207 -0.50 -17.42 4.66
N ALA A 208 0.23 -16.29 4.77
CA ALA A 208 1.04 -15.78 3.68
C ALA A 208 2.16 -16.73 3.24
N PRO A 209 2.94 -17.38 4.13
CA PRO A 209 3.95 -18.35 3.70
C PRO A 209 3.36 -19.60 3.06
N ALA A 210 2.21 -20.07 3.51
CA ALA A 210 1.54 -21.23 2.93
C ALA A 210 1.06 -20.95 1.49
N GLU A 211 0.41 -19.81 1.29
CA GLU A 211 -0.01 -19.37 -0.06
C GLU A 211 1.20 -19.07 -0.96
N CYS A 212 2.23 -18.42 -0.43
CA CYS A 212 3.48 -18.15 -1.12
C CYS A 212 4.14 -19.43 -1.64
N SER A 213 4.24 -20.45 -0.82
CA SER A 213 4.80 -21.75 -1.20
C SER A 213 4.08 -22.35 -2.41
N SER A 214 2.77 -22.25 -2.45
CA SER A 214 1.96 -22.69 -3.59
C SER A 214 2.13 -21.77 -4.81
N ASN A 215 1.99 -20.46 -4.63
CA ASN A 215 2.00 -19.48 -5.72
C ASN A 215 3.35 -19.41 -6.44
N LEU A 216 4.45 -19.48 -5.70
CA LEU A 216 5.80 -19.36 -6.25
C LEU A 216 6.46 -20.69 -6.63
N SER A 217 5.78 -21.82 -6.48
CA SER A 217 6.29 -23.14 -6.86
C SER A 217 6.71 -23.25 -8.33
N ARG A 218 6.14 -22.40 -9.20
CA ARG A 218 6.50 -22.31 -10.62
C ARG A 218 7.85 -21.63 -10.91
N PHE A 219 8.39 -20.90 -9.93
CA PHE A 219 9.70 -20.24 -10.04
C PHE A 219 10.79 -21.14 -9.50
N ASP A 220 10.95 -22.30 -10.14
CA ASP A 220 11.84 -23.40 -9.75
C ASP A 220 13.23 -23.32 -10.41
N GLY A 221 13.49 -22.25 -11.16
CA GLY A 221 14.73 -22.07 -11.91
C GLY A 221 14.81 -22.91 -13.20
N VAL A 222 13.74 -23.62 -13.59
CA VAL A 222 13.67 -24.38 -14.85
C VAL A 222 12.93 -23.59 -15.90
N ARG A 223 11.69 -23.19 -15.65
CA ARG A 223 10.87 -22.39 -16.57
C ARG A 223 10.96 -20.90 -16.26
N PHE A 224 11.04 -20.55 -14.99
CA PHE A 224 11.08 -19.18 -14.51
C PHE A 224 12.05 -19.07 -13.33
N GLY A 225 12.60 -17.87 -13.14
CA GLY A 225 13.55 -17.58 -12.08
C GLY A 225 15.00 -17.89 -12.49
N HIS A 226 15.91 -17.65 -11.53
CA HIS A 226 17.34 -17.93 -11.68
C HIS A 226 17.63 -19.37 -11.28
N ARG A 227 18.57 -20.00 -12.02
CA ARG A 227 19.04 -21.37 -11.76
C ARG A 227 20.50 -21.37 -11.32
#